data_f6524b038acdfc4618afb732534f54e5
#
_entry.id   f6524b038acdfc4618afb732534f54e5
#
_cell.length_a   1.000
_cell.length_b   1.000
_cell.length_c   1.000
_cell.angle_alpha   90.00
_cell.angle_beta   90.00
_cell.angle_gamma   90.00
#
_symmetry.space_group_name_H-M   'P 1'
#
loop_
_entity.id
_entity.type
_entity.pdbx_description
1 polymer ?
#
loop_
_entity_poly.entity_id
_entity_poly.type
_entity_poly.pdbx_seq_one_letter_code
_entity_poly.pdbx_strand_id
1 'polypeptide(L)'
;MIRLEAATVMLQWAVGGLAFLWFTTRRNEVGAGYGMLLRITYGTFAVIAVVLGNRYGLSIVREISSVAVAIAAFVLIRNKRSKLDLIAPLLGIPGIIAAGISAASDGSGGDVVVSLLRVVVGTLFLGAVSDTMLLGHWYLVQPGMPRKLINEITNAVIYMWPLEVVVLLLPTGMFSVLNGTIDDGWDGVLGWFWLASAVVTGVLALVTRAALKERSYSAVMAATGLMYLAILTAFCTDIVGRALLA
;
A
#
# COMPACT_ATOMS: atom_id res chain seq x y z
N MET A 1 -8.86 -2.04 22.82
CA MET A 1 -7.69 -1.12 22.80
C MET A 1 -7.17 -1.12 21.37
N ILE A 2 -7.13 0.04 20.72
CA ILE A 2 -6.64 0.18 19.34
C ILE A 2 -5.14 -0.19 19.31
N ARG A 3 -4.77 -1.21 18.53
CA ARG A 3 -3.38 -1.63 18.36
C ARG A 3 -2.93 -1.34 16.94
N LEU A 4 -2.12 -0.33 16.74
CA LEU A 4 -1.51 -0.04 15.45
C LEU A 4 -0.11 -0.64 15.39
N GLU A 5 0.07 -1.67 14.58
CA GLU A 5 1.40 -2.20 14.25
C GLU A 5 2.08 -1.34 13.16
N ALA A 6 2.56 -0.17 13.58
CA ALA A 6 3.17 0.80 12.66
C ALA A 6 4.36 0.22 11.85
N ALA A 7 5.13 -0.70 12.45
CA ALA A 7 6.20 -1.39 11.75
C ALA A 7 5.69 -2.25 10.59
N THR A 8 4.57 -2.97 10.80
CA THR A 8 3.92 -3.77 9.75
C THR A 8 3.41 -2.88 8.62
N VAL A 9 2.77 -1.74 8.94
CA VAL A 9 2.30 -0.78 7.93
C VAL A 9 3.46 -0.28 7.06
N MET A 10 4.58 0.11 7.67
CA MET A 10 5.75 0.58 6.93
C MET A 10 6.36 -0.51 6.05
N LEU A 11 6.44 -1.76 6.53
CA LEU A 11 6.91 -2.88 5.72
C LEU A 11 5.97 -3.18 4.55
N GLN A 12 4.66 -3.19 4.78
CA GLN A 12 3.67 -3.38 3.72
C GLN A 12 3.81 -2.33 2.63
N TRP A 13 3.92 -1.08 3.01
CA TRP A 13 4.08 0.02 2.07
C TRP A 13 5.39 -0.11 1.28
N ALA A 14 6.49 -0.45 1.95
CA ALA A 14 7.77 -0.69 1.29
C ALA A 14 7.69 -1.85 0.28
N VAL A 15 7.17 -2.99 0.70
CA VAL A 15 7.08 -4.20 -0.12
C VAL A 15 6.10 -4.00 -1.28
N GLY A 16 4.93 -3.45 -1.02
CA GLY A 16 3.92 -3.17 -2.03
C GLY A 16 4.42 -2.17 -3.08
N GLY A 17 5.03 -1.06 -2.63
CA GLY A 17 5.61 -0.07 -3.53
C GLY A 17 6.74 -0.63 -4.39
N LEU A 18 7.64 -1.46 -3.83
CA LEU A 18 8.70 -2.11 -4.61
C LEU A 18 8.15 -3.16 -5.59
N ALA A 19 7.05 -3.83 -5.26
CA ALA A 19 6.37 -4.73 -6.20
C ALA A 19 5.77 -3.96 -7.38
N PHE A 20 5.13 -2.81 -7.12
CA PHE A 20 4.59 -1.95 -8.18
C PHE A 20 5.69 -1.18 -8.93
N LEU A 21 6.85 -0.91 -8.32
CA LEU A 21 8.03 -0.45 -9.03
C LEU A 21 8.43 -1.42 -10.14
N TRP A 22 8.49 -2.74 -9.83
CA TRP A 22 8.75 -3.74 -10.87
C TRP A 22 7.66 -3.72 -11.95
N PHE A 23 6.39 -3.62 -11.56
CA PHE A 23 5.28 -3.55 -12.49
C PHE A 23 5.41 -2.38 -13.47
N THR A 24 5.86 -1.21 -13.01
CA THR A 24 6.04 -0.01 -13.84
C THR A 24 7.30 -0.04 -14.67
N THR A 25 8.40 -0.61 -14.16
CA THR A 25 9.71 -0.64 -14.86
C THR A 25 9.87 -1.81 -15.82
N ARG A 26 9.03 -2.84 -15.75
CA ARG A 26 9.16 -4.10 -16.52
C ARG A 26 9.25 -3.93 -18.04
N ARG A 27 8.72 -2.82 -18.58
CA ARG A 27 8.74 -2.52 -20.01
C ARG A 27 9.84 -1.54 -20.41
N ASN A 28 10.63 -1.05 -19.47
CA ASN A 28 11.68 -0.05 -19.69
C ASN A 28 11.18 1.25 -20.37
N GLU A 29 9.91 1.63 -20.16
CA GLU A 29 9.30 2.85 -20.69
C GLU A 29 9.55 4.05 -19.78
N VAL A 30 9.91 3.80 -18.52
CA VAL A 30 10.15 4.82 -17.50
C VAL A 30 11.64 5.05 -17.29
N GLY A 31 12.04 6.30 -17.17
CA GLY A 31 13.44 6.69 -16.98
C GLY A 31 14.04 6.12 -15.68
N ALA A 32 15.34 5.85 -15.70
CA ALA A 32 16.06 5.25 -14.56
C ALA A 32 15.93 6.06 -13.25
N GLY A 33 15.73 7.36 -13.33
CA GLY A 33 15.51 8.25 -12.19
C GLY A 33 14.26 7.91 -11.39
N TYR A 34 13.19 7.47 -12.07
CA TYR A 34 11.98 6.97 -11.39
C TYR A 34 12.29 5.79 -10.49
N GLY A 35 12.94 4.76 -11.02
CA GLY A 35 13.32 3.60 -10.24
C GLY A 35 14.23 3.93 -9.06
N MET A 36 15.17 4.89 -9.26
CA MET A 36 16.03 5.38 -8.18
C MET A 36 15.21 6.05 -7.08
N LEU A 37 14.29 6.95 -7.44
CA LEU A 37 13.42 7.65 -6.49
C LEU A 37 12.62 6.65 -5.64
N LEU A 38 11.95 5.69 -6.28
CA LEU A 38 11.10 4.74 -5.58
C LEU A 38 11.91 3.80 -4.67
N ARG A 39 13.09 3.34 -5.10
CA ARG A 39 13.94 2.51 -4.26
C ARG A 39 14.44 3.26 -3.02
N ILE A 40 14.76 4.55 -3.14
CA ILE A 40 15.10 5.39 -1.99
C ILE A 40 13.89 5.51 -1.06
N THR A 41 12.74 5.88 -1.58
CA THR A 41 11.51 6.10 -0.80
C THR A 41 11.12 4.83 -0.03
N TYR A 42 10.96 3.72 -0.75
CA TYR A 42 10.50 2.47 -0.13
C TYR A 42 11.59 1.77 0.70
N GLY A 43 12.86 1.92 0.32
CA GLY A 43 13.97 1.51 1.15
C GLY A 43 14.00 2.25 2.49
N THR A 44 13.70 3.56 2.47
CA THR A 44 13.57 4.36 3.70
C THR A 44 12.37 3.89 4.55
N PHE A 45 11.23 3.53 3.95
CA PHE A 45 10.11 2.96 4.69
C PHE A 45 10.46 1.61 5.33
N ALA A 46 11.24 0.78 4.66
CA ALA A 46 11.74 -0.46 5.24
C ALA A 46 12.66 -0.21 6.44
N VAL A 47 13.53 0.82 6.39
CA VAL A 47 14.34 1.25 7.55
C VAL A 47 13.45 1.75 8.69
N ILE A 48 12.44 2.56 8.38
CA ILE A 48 11.47 3.04 9.39
C ILE A 48 10.74 1.85 10.03
N ALA A 49 10.36 0.82 9.25
CA ALA A 49 9.76 -0.40 9.78
C ALA A 49 10.65 -1.07 10.84
N VAL A 50 11.96 -1.20 10.57
CA VAL A 50 12.94 -1.74 11.53
C VAL A 50 12.99 -0.90 12.80
N VAL A 51 13.07 0.42 12.67
CA VAL A 51 13.13 1.33 13.84
C VAL A 51 11.88 1.22 14.69
N LEU A 52 10.71 1.23 14.07
CA LEU A 52 9.42 1.11 14.77
C LEU A 52 9.25 -0.27 15.41
N GLY A 53 9.65 -1.34 14.73
CA GLY A 53 9.59 -2.69 15.27
C GLY A 53 10.45 -2.85 16.52
N ASN A 54 11.68 -2.38 16.47
CA ASN A 54 12.56 -2.40 17.64
C ASN A 54 12.05 -1.53 18.81
N ARG A 55 11.26 -0.49 18.53
CA ARG A 55 10.78 0.43 19.57
C ARG A 55 9.46 0.00 20.18
N TYR A 56 8.56 -0.58 19.41
CA TYR A 56 7.16 -0.77 19.84
C TYR A 56 6.69 -2.24 19.84
N GLY A 57 7.43 -3.16 19.25
CA GLY A 57 7.06 -4.57 19.21
C GLY A 57 7.92 -5.37 18.27
N LEU A 58 8.90 -6.09 18.81
CA LEU A 58 9.88 -6.86 18.05
C LEU A 58 9.25 -8.14 17.48
N SER A 59 9.32 -8.33 16.17
CA SER A 59 9.07 -9.59 15.48
C SER A 59 10.29 -9.94 14.65
N ILE A 60 11.05 -10.95 15.07
CA ILE A 60 12.36 -11.28 14.48
C ILE A 60 12.27 -11.47 12.96
N VAL A 61 11.28 -12.22 12.47
CA VAL A 61 11.12 -12.50 11.04
C VAL A 61 10.77 -11.23 10.26
N ARG A 62 9.86 -10.39 10.81
CA ARG A 62 9.50 -9.11 10.20
C ARG A 62 10.71 -8.18 10.11
N GLU A 63 11.50 -8.07 11.20
CA GLU A 63 12.66 -7.18 11.24
C GLU A 63 13.76 -7.63 10.27
N ILE A 64 14.07 -8.93 10.24
CA ILE A 64 15.07 -9.49 9.30
C ILE A 64 14.62 -9.22 7.86
N SER A 65 13.33 -9.43 7.55
CA SER A 65 12.79 -9.14 6.22
C SER A 65 12.85 -7.65 5.89
N SER A 66 12.54 -6.77 6.84
CA SER A 66 12.60 -5.31 6.65
C SER A 66 14.03 -4.85 6.37
N VAL A 67 15.01 -5.38 7.10
CA VAL A 67 16.44 -5.11 6.85
C VAL A 67 16.85 -5.61 5.47
N ALA A 68 16.45 -6.82 5.09
CA ALA A 68 16.76 -7.39 3.77
C ALA A 68 16.17 -6.56 2.63
N VAL A 69 14.91 -6.11 2.78
CA VAL A 69 14.24 -5.21 1.82
C VAL A 69 15.00 -3.89 1.69
N ALA A 70 15.37 -3.26 2.83
CA ALA A 70 16.11 -2.01 2.83
C ALA A 70 17.48 -2.16 2.12
N ILE A 71 18.24 -3.18 2.48
CA ILE A 71 19.54 -3.46 1.85
C ILE A 71 19.37 -3.67 0.34
N ALA A 72 18.43 -4.52 -0.08
CA ALA A 72 18.18 -4.78 -1.50
C ALA A 72 17.77 -3.51 -2.25
N ALA A 73 16.90 -2.68 -1.70
CA ALA A 73 16.48 -1.42 -2.29
C ALA A 73 17.67 -0.46 -2.48
N PHE A 74 18.53 -0.29 -1.47
CA PHE A 74 19.68 0.61 -1.54
C PHE A 74 20.83 0.06 -2.41
N VAL A 75 21.09 -1.22 -2.39
CA VAL A 75 22.09 -1.87 -3.27
C VAL A 75 21.67 -1.72 -4.74
N LEU A 76 20.38 -1.86 -5.01
CA LEU A 76 19.83 -1.75 -6.36
C LEU A 76 19.49 -0.32 -6.78
N ILE A 77 19.86 0.71 -6.02
CA ILE A 77 19.44 2.11 -6.24
C ILE A 77 19.70 2.60 -7.67
N ARG A 78 20.84 2.21 -8.26
CA ARG A 78 21.23 2.56 -9.63
C ARG A 78 20.94 1.46 -10.66
N ASN A 79 20.18 0.43 -10.24
CA ASN A 79 19.86 -0.66 -11.14
C ASN A 79 19.03 -0.19 -12.33
N LYS A 80 19.37 -0.71 -13.52
CA LYS A 80 18.64 -0.47 -14.78
C LYS A 80 17.91 -1.72 -15.28
N ARG A 81 18.06 -2.86 -14.61
CA ARG A 81 17.46 -4.13 -15.02
C ARG A 81 16.19 -4.37 -14.23
N SER A 82 15.04 -4.24 -14.87
CA SER A 82 13.72 -4.39 -14.24
C SER A 82 13.53 -5.73 -13.51
N LYS A 83 14.12 -6.82 -13.98
CA LYS A 83 14.04 -8.13 -13.33
C LYS A 83 14.60 -8.14 -11.90
N LEU A 84 15.62 -7.33 -11.62
CA LEU A 84 16.20 -7.24 -10.29
C LEU A 84 15.31 -6.47 -9.30
N ASP A 85 14.34 -5.72 -9.79
CA ASP A 85 13.39 -5.00 -8.93
C ASP A 85 12.45 -5.93 -8.16
N LEU A 86 12.34 -7.20 -8.57
CA LEU A 86 11.61 -8.23 -7.82
C LEU A 86 12.34 -8.73 -6.57
N ILE A 87 13.65 -8.53 -6.45
CA ILE A 87 14.42 -9.08 -5.33
C ILE A 87 13.94 -8.50 -4.00
N ALA A 88 13.81 -7.18 -3.93
CA ALA A 88 13.43 -6.51 -2.69
C ALA A 88 12.01 -6.90 -2.21
N PRO A 89 10.94 -6.87 -3.02
CA PRO A 89 9.62 -7.28 -2.56
C PRO A 89 9.56 -8.78 -2.22
N LEU A 90 10.28 -9.66 -2.92
CA LEU A 90 10.33 -11.08 -2.58
C LEU A 90 10.98 -11.32 -1.21
N LEU A 91 12.02 -10.58 -0.85
CA LEU A 91 12.64 -10.64 0.48
C LEU A 91 11.72 -10.13 1.60
N GLY A 92 10.71 -9.34 1.26
CA GLY A 92 9.70 -8.86 2.19
C GLY A 92 8.59 -9.86 2.50
N ILE A 93 8.36 -10.86 1.63
CA ILE A 93 7.26 -11.83 1.78
C ILE A 93 7.27 -12.54 3.16
N PRO A 94 8.40 -13.08 3.66
CA PRO A 94 8.40 -13.72 4.96
C PRO A 94 7.97 -12.78 6.09
N GLY A 95 8.37 -11.52 6.04
CA GLY A 95 7.97 -10.50 7.02
C GLY A 95 6.48 -10.18 6.97
N ILE A 96 5.90 -10.09 5.77
CA ILE A 96 4.45 -9.88 5.56
C ILE A 96 3.66 -11.09 6.09
N ILE A 97 4.11 -12.31 5.83
CA ILE A 97 3.47 -13.53 6.35
C ILE A 97 3.56 -13.57 7.89
N ALA A 98 4.73 -13.31 8.45
CA ALA A 98 4.92 -13.28 9.90
C ALA A 98 4.02 -12.23 10.58
N ALA A 99 3.88 -11.06 9.97
CA ALA A 99 2.99 -10.00 10.47
C ALA A 99 1.52 -10.44 10.46
N GLY A 100 1.06 -11.11 9.39
CA GLY A 100 -0.31 -11.63 9.32
C GLY A 100 -0.60 -12.73 10.35
N ILE A 101 0.38 -13.62 10.60
CA ILE A 101 0.26 -14.66 11.63
C ILE A 101 0.25 -14.03 13.04
N SER A 102 1.12 -13.04 13.29
CA SER A 102 1.18 -12.33 14.58
C SER A 102 -0.14 -11.62 14.87
N ALA A 103 -0.70 -10.92 13.90
CA ALA A 103 -1.98 -10.23 14.04
C ALA A 103 -3.15 -11.18 14.40
N ALA A 104 -3.10 -12.44 13.95
CA ALA A 104 -4.10 -13.44 14.30
C ALA A 104 -3.90 -14.01 15.72
N SER A 105 -2.65 -14.11 16.20
CA SER A 105 -2.33 -14.68 17.51
C SER A 105 -2.54 -13.71 18.67
N ASP A 106 -2.37 -12.42 18.42
CA ASP A 106 -2.52 -11.35 19.43
C ASP A 106 -3.98 -10.92 19.64
N GLY A 107 -4.84 -11.21 18.67
CA GLY A 107 -6.28 -11.03 18.77
C GLY A 107 -6.98 -12.28 19.32
N SER A 108 -8.17 -12.16 19.87
CA SER A 108 -9.00 -13.22 20.47
C SER A 108 -9.36 -14.39 19.52
N GLY A 109 -8.37 -15.12 19.00
CA GLY A 109 -8.56 -16.29 18.14
C GLY A 109 -8.98 -15.95 16.69
N GLY A 110 -8.54 -14.82 16.16
CA GLY A 110 -8.81 -14.42 14.77
C GLY A 110 -8.32 -15.47 13.76
N ASP A 111 -9.09 -15.63 12.67
CA ASP A 111 -8.72 -16.53 11.57
C ASP A 111 -7.41 -16.06 10.92
N VAL A 112 -6.37 -16.92 11.01
CA VAL A 112 -5.04 -16.66 10.43
C VAL A 112 -5.15 -16.36 8.92
N VAL A 113 -6.05 -17.01 8.21
CA VAL A 113 -6.26 -16.80 6.77
C VAL A 113 -6.78 -15.39 6.51
N VAL A 114 -7.76 -14.93 7.30
CA VAL A 114 -8.32 -13.58 7.17
C VAL A 114 -7.26 -12.53 7.49
N SER A 115 -6.49 -12.70 8.56
CA SER A 115 -5.40 -11.80 8.92
C SER A 115 -4.32 -11.74 7.84
N LEU A 116 -3.91 -12.88 7.29
CA LEU A 116 -2.96 -12.93 6.17
C LEU A 116 -3.52 -12.22 4.93
N LEU A 117 -4.80 -12.44 4.60
CA LEU A 117 -5.43 -11.77 3.46
C LEU A 117 -5.45 -10.25 3.65
N ARG A 118 -5.80 -9.75 4.84
CA ARG A 118 -5.77 -8.31 5.15
C ARG A 118 -4.39 -7.71 4.97
N VAL A 119 -3.34 -8.38 5.48
CA VAL A 119 -1.96 -7.87 5.37
C VAL A 119 -1.47 -7.92 3.91
N VAL A 120 -1.74 -8.99 3.17
CA VAL A 120 -1.29 -9.15 1.77
C VAL A 120 -2.02 -8.19 0.84
N VAL A 121 -3.35 -8.10 0.95
CA VAL A 121 -4.14 -7.21 0.10
C VAL A 121 -3.82 -5.75 0.41
N GLY A 122 -3.71 -5.38 1.70
CA GLY A 122 -3.27 -4.04 2.10
C GLY A 122 -1.89 -3.69 1.57
N THR A 123 -0.94 -4.64 1.54
CA THR A 123 0.38 -4.46 0.92
C THR A 123 0.27 -4.06 -0.56
N LEU A 124 -0.53 -4.80 -1.32
CA LEU A 124 -0.72 -4.53 -2.74
C LEU A 124 -1.53 -3.25 -2.98
N PHE A 125 -2.54 -3.00 -2.15
CA PHE A 125 -3.36 -1.80 -2.25
C PHE A 125 -2.57 -0.53 -2.00
N LEU A 126 -1.82 -0.45 -0.89
CA LEU A 126 -0.97 0.70 -0.57
C LEU A 126 0.12 0.93 -1.63
N GLY A 127 0.74 -0.15 -2.12
CA GLY A 127 1.70 -0.09 -3.22
C GLY A 127 1.09 0.46 -4.50
N ALA A 128 -0.07 -0.06 -4.92
CA ALA A 128 -0.75 0.38 -6.13
C ALA A 128 -1.12 1.87 -6.09
N VAL A 129 -1.70 2.33 -4.98
CA VAL A 129 -2.14 3.73 -4.84
C VAL A 129 -0.94 4.68 -4.83
N SER A 130 0.10 4.39 -4.04
CA SER A 130 1.29 5.24 -3.94
C SER A 130 2.07 5.29 -5.25
N ASP A 131 2.26 4.16 -5.93
CA ASP A 131 2.95 4.15 -7.21
C ASP A 131 2.16 4.83 -8.33
N THR A 132 0.83 4.74 -8.31
CA THR A 132 0.00 5.48 -9.27
C THR A 132 0.21 6.99 -9.10
N MET A 133 0.22 7.48 -7.88
CA MET A 133 0.49 8.89 -7.58
C MET A 133 1.91 9.30 -8.01
N LEU A 134 2.93 8.52 -7.63
CA LEU A 134 4.33 8.81 -7.96
C LEU A 134 4.59 8.73 -9.47
N LEU A 135 3.98 7.78 -10.17
CA LEU A 135 4.06 7.69 -11.63
C LEU A 135 3.40 8.90 -12.29
N GLY A 136 2.22 9.32 -11.82
CA GLY A 136 1.56 10.52 -12.30
C GLY A 136 2.45 11.76 -12.15
N HIS A 137 3.11 11.90 -11.00
CA HIS A 137 4.09 12.96 -10.77
C HIS A 137 5.30 12.84 -11.71
N TRP A 138 5.74 11.62 -12.02
CA TRP A 138 6.88 11.40 -12.93
C TRP A 138 6.58 11.83 -14.38
N TYR A 139 5.31 11.85 -14.80
CA TYR A 139 4.94 12.43 -16.11
C TYR A 139 5.26 13.93 -16.23
N LEU A 140 5.42 14.65 -15.12
CA LEU A 140 5.94 16.04 -15.13
C LEU A 140 7.43 16.09 -15.47
N VAL A 141 8.20 15.10 -15.00
CA VAL A 141 9.64 15.02 -15.17
C VAL A 141 10.00 14.44 -16.55
N GLN A 142 9.17 13.50 -17.04
CA GLN A 142 9.36 12.81 -18.32
C GLN A 142 8.11 12.97 -19.19
N PRO A 143 7.91 14.13 -19.84
CA PRO A 143 6.79 14.34 -20.75
C PRO A 143 6.88 13.38 -21.94
N GLY A 144 5.74 12.90 -22.42
CA GLY A 144 5.68 12.01 -23.59
C GLY A 144 5.75 10.51 -23.29
N MET A 145 5.76 10.10 -22.00
CA MET A 145 5.61 8.69 -21.65
C MET A 145 4.28 8.10 -22.16
N PRO A 146 4.27 6.80 -22.54
CA PRO A 146 3.06 6.13 -23.00
C PRO A 146 1.98 6.13 -21.90
N ARG A 147 0.78 6.64 -22.19
CA ARG A 147 -0.35 6.67 -21.25
C ARG A 147 -0.85 5.29 -20.84
N LYS A 148 -0.46 4.26 -21.58
CA LYS A 148 -0.82 2.87 -21.26
C LYS A 148 -0.40 2.52 -19.85
N LEU A 149 0.79 2.95 -19.41
CA LEU A 149 1.35 2.60 -18.11
C LEU A 149 0.53 3.21 -16.95
N ILE A 150 0.20 4.50 -17.02
CA ILE A 150 -0.60 5.13 -15.97
C ILE A 150 -2.05 4.58 -15.94
N ASN A 151 -2.60 4.21 -17.09
CA ASN A 151 -3.91 3.55 -17.15
C ASN A 151 -3.87 2.15 -16.51
N GLU A 152 -2.82 1.38 -16.75
CA GLU A 152 -2.66 0.04 -16.18
C GLU A 152 -2.54 0.09 -14.66
N ILE A 153 -1.72 0.98 -14.13
CA ILE A 153 -1.56 1.08 -12.67
C ILE A 153 -2.81 1.67 -12.00
N THR A 154 -3.51 2.61 -12.64
CA THR A 154 -4.81 3.10 -12.15
C THR A 154 -5.85 1.98 -12.12
N ASN A 155 -5.86 1.10 -13.12
CA ASN A 155 -6.71 -0.09 -13.11
C ASN A 155 -6.35 -1.05 -11.98
N ALA A 156 -5.06 -1.20 -11.66
CA ALA A 156 -4.64 -2.00 -10.51
C ALA A 156 -5.23 -1.45 -9.20
N VAL A 157 -5.24 -0.14 -9.00
CA VAL A 157 -5.91 0.49 -7.84
C VAL A 157 -7.40 0.16 -7.81
N ILE A 158 -8.09 0.28 -8.96
CA ILE A 158 -9.54 -0.01 -9.07
C ILE A 158 -9.85 -1.47 -8.72
N TYR A 159 -8.97 -2.42 -9.05
CA TYR A 159 -9.14 -3.83 -8.70
C TYR A 159 -8.74 -4.13 -7.25
N MET A 160 -7.68 -3.49 -6.73
CA MET A 160 -7.23 -3.72 -5.36
C MET A 160 -8.15 -3.09 -4.32
N TRP A 161 -8.75 -1.92 -4.61
CA TRP A 161 -9.66 -1.25 -3.69
C TRP A 161 -10.84 -2.11 -3.21
N PRO A 162 -11.65 -2.77 -4.06
CA PRO A 162 -12.74 -3.61 -3.59
C PRO A 162 -12.24 -4.84 -2.83
N LEU A 163 -11.08 -5.39 -3.19
CA LEU A 163 -10.47 -6.49 -2.45
C LEU A 163 -10.10 -6.07 -1.04
N GLU A 164 -9.50 -4.88 -0.88
CA GLU A 164 -9.16 -4.31 0.43
C GLU A 164 -10.41 -4.13 1.29
N VAL A 165 -11.46 -3.52 0.74
CA VAL A 165 -12.74 -3.35 1.45
C VAL A 165 -13.32 -4.70 1.86
N VAL A 166 -13.34 -5.69 0.95
CA VAL A 166 -13.89 -7.03 1.24
C VAL A 166 -13.11 -7.74 2.35
N VAL A 167 -11.77 -7.74 2.32
CA VAL A 167 -11.00 -8.44 3.35
C VAL A 167 -11.12 -7.78 4.73
N LEU A 168 -11.34 -6.46 4.78
CA LEU A 168 -11.62 -5.74 6.02
C LEU A 168 -13.04 -5.99 6.54
N LEU A 169 -13.98 -6.37 5.68
CA LEU A 169 -15.33 -6.76 6.07
C LEU A 169 -15.44 -8.22 6.54
N LEU A 170 -14.47 -9.08 6.19
CA LEU A 170 -14.48 -10.50 6.57
C LEU A 170 -13.98 -10.73 8.01
N PRO A 171 -14.47 -11.77 8.70
CA PRO A 171 -15.72 -12.51 8.48
C PRO A 171 -16.94 -11.66 8.82
N THR A 172 -16.87 -10.79 9.81
CA THR A 172 -17.80 -9.72 10.17
C THR A 172 -17.07 -8.38 10.27
N GLY A 173 -15.76 -8.42 10.54
CA GLY A 173 -14.80 -7.31 10.43
C GLY A 173 -15.38 -5.94 10.76
N MET A 174 -15.20 -5.01 9.83
CA MET A 174 -15.68 -3.63 9.97
C MET A 174 -17.22 -3.50 10.07
N PHE A 175 -18.01 -4.50 9.69
CA PHE A 175 -19.45 -4.50 9.99
C PHE A 175 -19.72 -4.51 11.50
N SER A 176 -18.92 -5.22 12.28
CA SER A 176 -19.05 -5.27 13.73
C SER A 176 -18.70 -3.93 14.40
N VAL A 177 -17.81 -3.15 13.78
CA VAL A 177 -17.49 -1.78 14.22
C VAL A 177 -18.63 -0.83 13.85
N LEU A 178 -19.14 -0.91 12.62
CA LEU A 178 -20.21 -0.02 12.13
C LEU A 178 -21.54 -0.22 12.85
N ASN A 179 -21.86 -1.44 13.29
CA ASN A 179 -23.08 -1.73 14.04
C ASN A 179 -22.91 -1.60 15.57
N GLY A 180 -21.73 -1.18 16.04
CA GLY A 180 -21.45 -0.97 17.47
C GLY A 180 -21.21 -2.23 18.28
N THR A 181 -21.06 -3.41 17.65
CA THR A 181 -20.70 -4.66 18.36
C THR A 181 -19.26 -4.61 18.87
N ILE A 182 -18.37 -3.97 18.11
CA ILE A 182 -17.01 -3.66 18.53
C ILE A 182 -16.98 -2.16 18.85
N ASP A 183 -16.63 -1.82 20.08
CA ASP A 183 -16.41 -0.44 20.50
C ASP A 183 -15.11 0.08 19.88
N ASP A 184 -15.22 1.14 19.09
CA ASP A 184 -14.07 1.82 18.48
C ASP A 184 -13.38 2.81 19.43
N GLY A 185 -13.91 2.98 20.67
CA GLY A 185 -13.41 3.91 21.68
C GLY A 185 -13.67 5.39 21.36
N TRP A 186 -14.47 5.68 20.31
CA TRP A 186 -14.80 7.02 19.80
C TRP A 186 -16.27 7.14 19.39
N ASP A 187 -17.17 6.47 20.09
CA ASP A 187 -18.61 6.51 19.89
C ASP A 187 -19.04 6.19 18.42
N GLY A 188 -18.34 5.27 17.77
CA GLY A 188 -18.62 4.86 16.40
C GLY A 188 -18.00 5.75 15.31
N VAL A 189 -17.32 6.84 15.68
CA VAL A 189 -16.77 7.82 14.73
C VAL A 189 -15.71 7.20 13.83
N LEU A 190 -14.85 6.33 14.37
CA LEU A 190 -13.78 5.69 13.57
C LEU A 190 -14.33 4.72 12.53
N GLY A 191 -15.40 3.99 12.86
CA GLY A 191 -16.09 3.13 11.90
C GLY A 191 -16.65 3.91 10.71
N TRP A 192 -17.33 5.02 10.97
CA TRP A 192 -17.85 5.91 9.92
C TRP A 192 -16.75 6.62 9.15
N PHE A 193 -15.67 7.01 9.82
CA PHE A 193 -14.49 7.58 9.17
C PHE A 193 -13.83 6.58 8.22
N TRP A 194 -13.71 5.30 8.63
CA TRP A 194 -13.25 4.23 7.76
C TRP A 194 -14.13 4.07 6.52
N LEU A 195 -15.46 4.02 6.71
CA LEU A 195 -16.40 3.87 5.60
C LEU A 195 -16.29 5.04 4.61
N ALA A 196 -16.25 6.27 5.12
CA ALA A 196 -16.09 7.45 4.29
C ALA A 196 -14.77 7.41 3.50
N SER A 197 -13.66 7.02 4.16
CA SER A 197 -12.35 6.88 3.51
C SER A 197 -12.36 5.83 2.41
N ALA A 198 -12.96 4.66 2.67
CA ALA A 198 -13.09 3.59 1.68
C ALA A 198 -13.90 4.03 0.45
N VAL A 199 -15.05 4.66 0.67
CA VAL A 199 -15.91 5.18 -0.43
C VAL A 199 -15.20 6.26 -1.22
N VAL A 200 -14.58 7.23 -0.55
CA VAL A 200 -13.85 8.33 -1.21
C VAL A 200 -12.69 7.80 -2.03
N THR A 201 -11.92 6.82 -1.52
CA THR A 201 -10.83 6.20 -2.29
C THR A 201 -11.33 5.58 -3.58
N GLY A 202 -12.43 4.82 -3.53
CA GLY A 202 -13.03 4.22 -4.72
C GLY A 202 -13.51 5.25 -5.73
N VAL A 203 -14.20 6.29 -5.26
CA VAL A 203 -14.66 7.42 -6.10
C VAL A 203 -13.45 8.10 -6.76
N LEU A 204 -12.41 8.43 -6.00
CA LEU A 204 -11.21 9.09 -6.53
C LEU A 204 -10.50 8.21 -7.58
N ALA A 205 -10.40 6.90 -7.37
CA ALA A 205 -9.82 5.97 -8.35
C ALA A 205 -10.63 5.94 -9.66
N LEU A 206 -11.97 5.89 -9.57
CA LEU A 206 -12.86 5.89 -10.73
C LEU A 206 -12.82 7.23 -11.48
N VAL A 207 -12.82 8.36 -10.76
CA VAL A 207 -12.71 9.71 -11.37
C VAL A 207 -11.32 9.90 -11.99
N THR A 208 -10.26 9.39 -11.37
CA THR A 208 -8.91 9.36 -11.96
C THR A 208 -8.92 8.63 -13.32
N ARG A 209 -9.53 7.45 -13.37
CA ARG A 209 -9.67 6.71 -14.62
C ARG A 209 -10.50 7.47 -15.65
N ALA A 210 -11.57 8.13 -15.25
CA ALA A 210 -12.38 8.94 -16.15
C ALA A 210 -11.57 10.14 -16.70
N ALA A 211 -10.83 10.84 -15.86
CA ALA A 211 -9.95 11.92 -16.28
C ALA A 211 -8.91 11.46 -17.31
N LEU A 212 -8.32 10.27 -17.13
CA LEU A 212 -7.32 9.72 -18.05
C LEU A 212 -7.88 9.34 -19.44
N LYS A 213 -9.20 9.33 -19.65
CA LYS A 213 -9.79 9.16 -21.00
C LYS A 213 -9.52 10.36 -21.90
N GLU A 214 -9.43 11.56 -21.31
CA GLU A 214 -9.07 12.78 -22.04
C GLU A 214 -7.60 12.73 -22.48
N ARG A 215 -7.33 13.04 -23.76
CA ARG A 215 -5.98 12.94 -24.35
C ARG A 215 -5.12 14.18 -24.13
N SER A 216 -5.43 15.01 -23.14
CA SER A 216 -4.66 16.20 -22.81
C SER A 216 -3.61 15.96 -21.74
N TYR A 217 -2.55 16.74 -21.72
CA TYR A 217 -1.54 16.68 -20.64
C TYR A 217 -2.17 17.08 -19.29
N SER A 218 -3.05 18.06 -19.31
CA SER A 218 -3.79 18.51 -18.13
C SER A 218 -4.61 17.41 -17.46
N ALA A 219 -5.11 16.45 -18.26
CA ALA A 219 -5.83 15.29 -17.71
C ALA A 219 -4.93 14.37 -16.87
N VAL A 220 -3.65 14.20 -17.26
CA VAL A 220 -2.68 13.45 -16.44
C VAL A 220 -2.38 14.21 -15.15
N MET A 221 -2.28 15.53 -15.21
CA MET A 221 -2.08 16.35 -14.01
C MET A 221 -3.28 16.29 -13.05
N ALA A 222 -4.49 16.38 -13.60
CA ALA A 222 -5.70 16.21 -12.80
C ALA A 222 -5.77 14.81 -12.16
N ALA A 223 -5.49 13.76 -12.93
CA ALA A 223 -5.40 12.39 -12.43
C ALA A 223 -4.36 12.24 -11.30
N THR A 224 -3.19 12.88 -11.44
CA THR A 224 -2.17 12.89 -10.39
C THR A 224 -2.67 13.59 -9.13
N GLY A 225 -3.32 14.75 -9.25
CA GLY A 225 -3.91 15.46 -8.12
C GLY A 225 -4.98 14.63 -7.38
N LEU A 226 -5.84 13.92 -8.13
CA LEU A 226 -6.83 13.01 -7.55
C LEU A 226 -6.16 11.85 -6.79
N MET A 227 -5.04 11.32 -7.30
CA MET A 227 -4.30 10.25 -6.63
C MET A 227 -3.55 10.72 -5.38
N TYR A 228 -3.17 12.00 -5.28
CA TYR A 228 -2.68 12.59 -4.02
C TYR A 228 -3.74 12.58 -2.92
N LEU A 229 -5.00 12.82 -3.27
CA LEU A 229 -6.11 12.70 -2.32
C LEU A 229 -6.42 11.22 -2.02
N ALA A 230 -6.37 10.37 -3.05
CA ALA A 230 -6.66 8.95 -2.91
C ALA A 230 -5.67 8.24 -1.97
N ILE A 231 -4.38 8.63 -1.97
CA ILE A 231 -3.39 8.00 -1.07
C ILE A 231 -3.74 8.28 0.41
N LEU A 232 -4.21 9.48 0.74
CA LEU A 232 -4.60 9.82 2.10
C LEU A 232 -5.77 8.96 2.57
N THR A 233 -6.82 8.86 1.75
CA THR A 233 -8.03 8.07 2.09
C THR A 233 -7.75 6.57 2.05
N ALA A 234 -6.88 6.08 1.16
CA ALA A 234 -6.45 4.69 1.12
C ALA A 234 -5.67 4.30 2.39
N PHE A 235 -4.77 5.18 2.85
CA PHE A 235 -4.09 5.01 4.13
C PHE A 235 -5.07 4.92 5.29
N CYS A 236 -6.04 5.84 5.35
CA CYS A 236 -7.07 5.81 6.38
C CYS A 236 -7.88 4.51 6.31
N THR A 237 -8.19 4.01 5.11
CA THR A 237 -8.93 2.75 4.94
C THR A 237 -8.15 1.56 5.52
N ASP A 238 -6.87 1.39 5.15
CA ASP A 238 -6.05 0.27 5.60
C ASP A 238 -5.70 0.38 7.09
N ILE A 239 -5.18 1.55 7.52
CA ILE A 239 -4.68 1.72 8.89
C ILE A 239 -5.82 1.65 9.91
N VAL A 240 -6.90 2.40 9.69
CA VAL A 240 -8.02 2.42 10.65
C VAL A 240 -8.71 1.07 10.68
N GLY A 241 -8.95 0.46 9.51
CA GLY A 241 -9.55 -0.87 9.44
C GLY A 241 -8.76 -1.91 10.23
N ARG A 242 -7.43 -1.96 10.06
CA ARG A 242 -6.60 -2.92 10.79
C ARG A 242 -6.43 -2.57 12.26
N ALA A 243 -6.33 -1.29 12.61
CA ALA A 243 -6.21 -0.87 14.01
C ALA A 243 -7.45 -1.19 14.85
N LEU A 244 -8.63 -1.20 14.23
CA LEU A 244 -9.90 -1.56 14.89
C LEU A 244 -10.14 -3.07 14.92
N LEU A 245 -9.49 -3.85 14.04
CA LEU A 245 -9.65 -5.29 13.91
C LEU A 245 -8.46 -6.09 14.47
N ALA A 246 -7.49 -5.41 15.09
CA ALA A 246 -6.32 -6.02 15.73
C ALA A 246 -6.57 -6.49 17.18
#